data_c2941b6db09fbcbe819a3053aaa95888
#
_entry.id   c2941b6db09fbcbe819a3053aaa95888
#
_cell.length_a   1.000
_cell.length_b   1.000
_cell.length_c   1.000
_cell.angle_alpha   90.00
_cell.angle_beta   90.00
_cell.angle_gamma   90.00
#
_symmetry.space_group_name_H-M   'P 1'
#
loop_
_entity.id
_entity.type
_entity.pdbx_description
1 polymer ?
#
loop_
_entity_poly.entity_id
_entity_poly.type
_entity_poly.pdbx_seq_one_letter_code
_entity_poly.pdbx_strand_id
1 'polypeptide(L)'
;MTLELIYKINLMSSKIKILQVIPRLGYGGAETGCYDLAHYLSENGCSSYIVTSGGELIKYIDKKKVKLIRLPVQSKNPLLILLNSFILILIILFFNISIVHARSRAPAWSCLFATKITRRKFVTTFHGTYNFKNPLKKYYNSVMLKSDLIIAGSNFIFSHINENYSKYLDLNKKFLVIFRGINTEYFNPNKIHQSDEKKLISQWNINKERPLILLPGRLTSWKGQEMFIEALNLVNKEMPDQPFSAVILGSDQGRKVYKKKLSRLVEQYRLNNQVQFFDKCELMPLAYKISDIIVSASIEPEAFGRVSVEAQSMEKPIIASNIGGSNETIANDKTGFLFEAGKPEELSKKIIHALNLDESTLKFIGIEGRKNVIKKFNIEKMCFSTYSEYKKLIN
;
A
#
# COMPACT_ATOMS: atom_id res chain seq x y z
N MET A 1 -38.82 -3.06 -34.64
CA MET A 1 -37.73 -2.76 -33.65
C MET A 1 -38.14 -1.48 -32.94
N THR A 2 -38.69 -1.59 -31.73
CA THR A 2 -39.30 -0.47 -31.00
C THR A 2 -38.27 0.51 -30.49
N LEU A 3 -38.59 1.81 -30.44
CA LEU A 3 -37.75 2.88 -29.87
C LEU A 3 -37.19 2.54 -28.46
N GLU A 4 -37.95 1.77 -27.67
CA GLU A 4 -37.52 1.23 -26.38
C GLU A 4 -36.37 0.23 -26.49
N LEU A 5 -36.32 -0.59 -27.54
CA LEU A 5 -35.24 -1.54 -27.79
C LEU A 5 -33.96 -0.79 -28.22
N ILE A 6 -34.10 0.26 -29.04
CA ILE A 6 -33.00 1.14 -29.45
C ILE A 6 -32.50 1.94 -28.24
N TYR A 7 -33.37 2.40 -27.36
CA TYR A 7 -33.04 3.10 -26.12
C TYR A 7 -32.35 2.15 -25.11
N LYS A 8 -32.83 0.91 -24.94
CA LYS A 8 -32.17 -0.15 -24.16
C LYS A 8 -30.82 -0.58 -24.74
N ILE A 9 -30.72 -0.73 -26.07
CA ILE A 9 -29.45 -1.06 -26.76
C ILE A 9 -28.44 0.09 -26.60
N ASN A 10 -28.88 1.34 -26.69
CA ASN A 10 -28.01 2.51 -26.44
C ASN A 10 -27.60 2.66 -24.94
N LEU A 11 -28.44 2.29 -24.00
CA LEU A 11 -28.13 2.23 -22.57
C LEU A 11 -27.17 1.06 -22.24
N MET A 12 -27.24 -0.07 -22.96
CA MET A 12 -26.33 -1.19 -22.81
C MET A 12 -24.93 -0.96 -23.47
N SER A 13 -24.77 0.06 -24.28
CA SER A 13 -23.55 0.34 -25.06
C SER A 13 -22.75 1.55 -24.58
N SER A 14 -23.19 2.30 -23.58
CA SER A 14 -22.39 3.42 -23.07
C SER A 14 -21.29 2.93 -22.12
N LYS A 15 -20.08 2.85 -22.64
CA LYS A 15 -18.87 2.51 -21.91
C LYS A 15 -18.76 3.34 -20.63
N ILE A 16 -18.76 2.71 -19.45
CA ILE A 16 -18.59 3.40 -18.17
C ILE A 16 -17.27 4.18 -18.18
N LYS A 17 -17.31 5.47 -17.85
CA LYS A 17 -16.16 6.36 -17.88
C LYS A 17 -15.77 6.77 -16.46
N ILE A 18 -14.58 6.40 -16.03
CA ILE A 18 -14.11 6.56 -14.66
C ILE A 18 -12.90 7.48 -14.63
N LEU A 19 -12.99 8.53 -13.79
CA LEU A 19 -11.92 9.47 -13.53
C LEU A 19 -11.37 9.24 -12.12
N GLN A 20 -10.15 8.72 -12.01
CA GLN A 20 -9.42 8.65 -10.74
C GLN A 20 -8.60 9.94 -10.54
N VAL A 21 -8.69 10.55 -9.35
CA VAL A 21 -7.95 11.78 -9.02
C VAL A 21 -7.05 11.52 -7.82
N ILE A 22 -5.73 11.63 -8.06
CA ILE A 22 -4.71 11.34 -7.06
C ILE A 22 -3.66 12.45 -7.02
N PRO A 23 -3.15 12.85 -5.84
CA PRO A 23 -2.19 13.96 -5.73
C PRO A 23 -0.93 13.76 -6.58
N ARG A 24 -0.30 12.60 -6.42
CA ARG A 24 0.91 12.19 -7.15
C ARG A 24 0.84 10.68 -7.42
N LEU A 25 1.32 10.25 -8.56
CA LEU A 25 1.36 8.84 -8.95
C LEU A 25 2.78 8.27 -8.74
N GLY A 26 3.17 8.15 -7.46
CA GLY A 26 4.46 7.59 -7.02
C GLY A 26 4.40 6.08 -6.80
N TYR A 27 5.39 5.54 -6.06
CA TYR A 27 5.46 4.11 -5.74
C TYR A 27 4.75 3.70 -4.44
N GLY A 28 4.00 4.60 -3.81
CA GLY A 28 3.22 4.27 -2.62
C GLY A 28 2.06 3.34 -2.94
N GLY A 29 1.54 2.70 -1.91
CA GLY A 29 0.46 1.74 -2.12
C GLY A 29 -0.85 2.36 -2.62
N ALA A 30 -1.20 3.61 -2.29
CA ALA A 30 -2.37 4.28 -2.87
C ALA A 30 -2.20 4.51 -4.37
N GLU A 31 -0.99 4.85 -4.76
CA GLU A 31 -0.56 5.18 -6.10
C GLU A 31 -0.53 3.94 -7.00
N THR A 32 0.09 2.85 -6.52
CA THR A 32 0.07 1.58 -7.26
C THR A 32 -1.36 1.06 -7.43
N GLY A 33 -2.19 1.10 -6.37
CA GLY A 33 -3.60 0.68 -6.49
C GLY A 33 -4.44 1.59 -7.41
N CYS A 34 -4.07 2.87 -7.62
CA CYS A 34 -4.69 3.73 -8.62
C CYS A 34 -4.29 3.30 -10.04
N TYR A 35 -3.00 3.05 -10.23
CA TYR A 35 -2.43 2.57 -11.49
C TYR A 35 -3.06 1.23 -11.92
N ASP A 36 -3.06 0.26 -11.02
CA ASP A 36 -3.57 -1.08 -11.28
C ASP A 36 -5.06 -1.06 -11.62
N LEU A 37 -5.87 -0.34 -10.82
CA LEU A 37 -7.30 -0.20 -11.08
C LEU A 37 -7.56 0.48 -12.43
N ALA A 38 -6.76 1.49 -12.81
CA ALA A 38 -6.96 2.17 -14.08
C ALA A 38 -6.78 1.26 -15.29
N HIS A 39 -5.75 0.40 -15.26
CA HIS A 39 -5.50 -0.56 -16.32
C HIS A 39 -6.56 -1.67 -16.33
N TYR A 40 -6.88 -2.23 -15.15
CA TYR A 40 -7.94 -3.23 -15.01
C TYR A 40 -9.30 -2.74 -15.57
N LEU A 41 -9.70 -1.50 -15.26
CA LEU A 41 -10.93 -0.93 -15.77
C LEU A 41 -10.95 -0.83 -17.30
N SER A 42 -9.83 -0.41 -17.89
CA SER A 42 -9.69 -0.35 -19.35
C SER A 42 -9.78 -1.73 -20.01
N GLU A 43 -9.14 -2.73 -19.42
CA GLU A 43 -9.19 -4.13 -19.88
C GLU A 43 -10.58 -4.75 -19.74
N ASN A 44 -11.39 -4.25 -18.79
CA ASN A 44 -12.77 -4.68 -18.57
C ASN A 44 -13.82 -3.76 -19.21
N GLY A 45 -13.47 -3.10 -20.31
CA GLY A 45 -14.41 -2.39 -21.15
C GLY A 45 -14.77 -0.96 -20.71
N CYS A 46 -14.14 -0.41 -19.67
CA CYS A 46 -14.35 0.97 -19.24
C CYS A 46 -13.41 1.94 -19.97
N SER A 47 -13.79 3.23 -20.03
CA SER A 47 -12.85 4.29 -20.35
C SER A 47 -12.22 4.79 -19.06
N SER A 48 -10.89 4.69 -18.95
CA SER A 48 -10.16 5.00 -17.73
C SER A 48 -9.33 6.27 -17.86
N TYR A 49 -9.48 7.17 -16.88
CA TYR A 49 -8.81 8.46 -16.82
C TYR A 49 -8.12 8.62 -15.47
N ILE A 50 -6.93 9.23 -15.47
CA ILE A 50 -6.21 9.62 -14.24
C ILE A 50 -5.90 11.11 -14.30
N VAL A 51 -6.26 11.83 -13.24
CA VAL A 51 -5.79 13.20 -12.98
C VAL A 51 -4.78 13.16 -11.83
N THR A 52 -3.59 13.74 -12.07
CA THR A 52 -2.51 13.81 -11.08
C THR A 52 -1.58 14.99 -11.35
N SER A 53 -0.83 15.46 -10.34
CA SER A 53 0.21 16.46 -10.53
C SER A 53 1.49 15.91 -11.16
N GLY A 54 1.67 14.59 -11.16
CA GLY A 54 2.90 13.96 -11.62
C GLY A 54 3.16 12.64 -10.89
N GLY A 55 4.37 12.13 -11.01
CA GLY A 55 4.84 10.95 -10.27
C GLY A 55 5.56 9.93 -11.15
N GLU A 56 6.26 9.04 -10.50
CA GLU A 56 7.21 8.12 -11.11
C GLU A 56 6.52 7.01 -11.92
N LEU A 57 5.30 6.60 -11.54
CA LEU A 57 4.54 5.56 -12.26
C LEU A 57 3.98 6.04 -13.59
N ILE A 58 4.00 7.35 -13.87
CA ILE A 58 3.48 7.90 -15.13
C ILE A 58 4.18 7.29 -16.35
N LYS A 59 5.46 6.99 -16.24
CA LYS A 59 6.25 6.41 -17.33
C LYS A 59 5.80 5.00 -17.73
N TYR A 60 5.09 4.30 -16.83
CA TYR A 60 4.59 2.95 -17.07
C TYR A 60 3.12 2.90 -17.51
N ILE A 61 2.43 4.06 -17.55
CA ILE A 61 1.03 4.11 -18.01
C ILE A 61 0.97 3.77 -19.50
N ASP A 62 0.18 2.75 -19.82
CA ASP A 62 -0.21 2.48 -21.20
C ASP A 62 -1.20 3.56 -21.67
N LYS A 63 -0.70 4.50 -22.49
CA LYS A 63 -1.49 5.63 -23.00
C LYS A 63 -2.62 5.21 -23.95
N LYS A 64 -2.59 3.98 -24.47
CA LYS A 64 -3.69 3.42 -25.27
C LYS A 64 -4.86 2.99 -24.38
N LYS A 65 -4.56 2.57 -23.13
CA LYS A 65 -5.54 2.08 -22.15
C LYS A 65 -6.05 3.18 -21.21
N VAL A 66 -5.16 4.08 -20.76
CA VAL A 66 -5.46 5.06 -19.72
C VAL A 66 -5.10 6.47 -20.17
N LYS A 67 -6.08 7.37 -20.14
CA LYS A 67 -5.86 8.80 -20.43
C LYS A 67 -5.36 9.53 -19.19
N LEU A 68 -4.19 10.16 -19.29
CA LEU A 68 -3.54 10.91 -18.22
C LEU A 68 -3.73 12.42 -18.44
N ILE A 69 -4.19 13.11 -17.39
CA ILE A 69 -4.35 14.56 -17.35
C ILE A 69 -3.52 15.10 -16.18
N ARG A 70 -2.73 16.15 -16.42
CA ARG A 70 -1.92 16.78 -15.37
C ARG A 70 -2.61 18.03 -14.82
N LEU A 71 -2.87 18.01 -13.50
CA LEU A 71 -3.41 19.16 -12.75
C LEU A 71 -2.75 19.21 -11.36
N PRO A 72 -2.59 20.39 -10.75
CA PRO A 72 -1.98 20.58 -9.43
C PRO A 72 -2.94 20.18 -8.28
N VAL A 73 -3.54 18.97 -8.36
CA VAL A 73 -4.55 18.45 -7.42
C VAL A 73 -3.99 18.08 -6.04
N GLN A 74 -2.67 18.08 -5.87
CA GLN A 74 -2.01 17.88 -4.58
C GLN A 74 -2.11 19.11 -3.66
N SER A 75 -2.45 20.28 -4.22
CA SER A 75 -2.47 21.55 -3.48
C SER A 75 -3.58 21.57 -2.42
N LYS A 76 -3.26 22.18 -1.28
CA LYS A 76 -4.21 22.47 -0.20
C LYS A 76 -4.63 23.94 -0.20
N ASN A 77 -4.12 24.75 -1.12
CA ASN A 77 -4.50 26.16 -1.27
C ASN A 77 -5.96 26.24 -1.74
N PRO A 78 -6.83 26.98 -1.03
CA PRO A 78 -8.25 27.08 -1.38
C PRO A 78 -8.52 27.61 -2.79
N LEU A 79 -7.73 28.57 -3.27
CA LEU A 79 -7.87 29.12 -4.63
C LEU A 79 -7.53 28.06 -5.69
N LEU A 80 -6.47 27.26 -5.47
CA LEU A 80 -6.13 26.17 -6.38
C LEU A 80 -7.14 25.02 -6.30
N ILE A 81 -7.73 24.75 -5.13
CA ILE A 81 -8.83 23.78 -5.00
C ILE A 81 -10.03 24.25 -5.83
N LEU A 82 -10.39 25.53 -5.77
CA LEU A 82 -11.50 26.09 -6.55
C LEU A 82 -11.20 26.05 -8.06
N LEU A 83 -10.00 26.44 -8.49
CA LEU A 83 -9.58 26.36 -9.89
C LEU A 83 -9.60 24.90 -10.41
N ASN A 84 -9.03 23.97 -9.63
CA ASN A 84 -9.08 22.55 -9.95
C ASN A 84 -10.53 22.04 -10.06
N SER A 85 -11.45 22.52 -9.19
CA SER A 85 -12.87 22.14 -9.27
C SER A 85 -13.47 22.58 -10.60
N PHE A 86 -13.20 23.80 -11.04
CA PHE A 86 -13.69 24.31 -12.31
C PHE A 86 -13.15 23.51 -13.50
N ILE A 87 -11.83 23.25 -13.52
CA ILE A 87 -11.23 22.44 -14.58
C ILE A 87 -11.78 20.99 -14.57
N LEU A 88 -12.00 20.40 -13.38
CA LEU A 88 -12.61 19.08 -13.28
C LEU A 88 -14.05 19.05 -13.80
N ILE A 89 -14.85 20.13 -13.60
CA ILE A 89 -16.18 20.25 -14.20
C ILE A 89 -16.08 20.15 -15.72
N LEU A 90 -15.18 20.92 -16.34
CA LEU A 90 -14.97 20.87 -17.79
C LEU A 90 -14.55 19.48 -18.28
N ILE A 91 -13.62 18.82 -17.57
CA ILE A 91 -13.18 17.46 -17.89
C ILE A 91 -14.34 16.47 -17.79
N ILE A 92 -15.13 16.56 -16.71
CA ILE A 92 -16.29 15.67 -16.49
C ILE A 92 -17.30 15.80 -17.61
N LEU A 93 -17.64 17.03 -18.00
CA LEU A 93 -18.60 17.30 -19.06
C LEU A 93 -18.05 16.90 -20.44
N PHE A 94 -16.82 17.32 -20.77
CA PHE A 94 -16.21 17.06 -22.09
C PHE A 94 -16.05 15.55 -22.36
N PHE A 95 -15.56 14.79 -21.38
CA PHE A 95 -15.38 13.35 -21.53
C PHE A 95 -16.63 12.54 -21.14
N ASN A 96 -17.70 13.19 -20.68
CA ASN A 96 -18.91 12.54 -20.16
C ASN A 96 -18.58 11.48 -19.09
N ILE A 97 -17.80 11.87 -18.07
CA ILE A 97 -17.38 10.99 -16.98
C ILE A 97 -18.60 10.55 -16.17
N SER A 98 -18.69 9.26 -15.85
CA SER A 98 -19.78 8.68 -15.05
C SER A 98 -19.47 8.70 -13.55
N ILE A 99 -18.21 8.37 -13.18
CA ILE A 99 -17.74 8.26 -11.80
C ILE A 99 -16.44 9.03 -11.63
N VAL A 100 -16.34 9.81 -10.55
CA VAL A 100 -15.13 10.46 -10.09
C VAL A 100 -14.66 9.82 -8.80
N HIS A 101 -13.46 9.29 -8.77
CA HIS A 101 -12.89 8.60 -7.60
C HIS A 101 -11.68 9.38 -7.06
N ALA A 102 -11.84 10.05 -5.93
CA ALA A 102 -10.74 10.71 -5.23
C ALA A 102 -9.98 9.75 -4.32
N ARG A 103 -8.65 9.73 -4.47
CA ARG A 103 -7.74 8.86 -3.73
C ARG A 103 -7.02 9.55 -2.57
N SER A 104 -7.39 10.80 -2.26
CA SER A 104 -6.80 11.56 -1.15
C SER A 104 -7.64 12.81 -0.84
N ARG A 105 -7.43 13.37 0.35
CA ARG A 105 -8.18 14.52 0.89
C ARG A 105 -8.10 15.79 0.03
N ALA A 106 -6.89 16.15 -0.43
CA ALA A 106 -6.72 17.38 -1.21
C ALA A 106 -7.54 17.34 -2.52
N PRO A 107 -7.41 16.33 -3.40
CA PRO A 107 -8.25 16.24 -4.57
C PRO A 107 -9.73 15.98 -4.25
N ALA A 108 -10.07 15.36 -3.10
CA ALA A 108 -11.46 15.09 -2.74
C ALA A 108 -12.30 16.36 -2.60
N TRP A 109 -11.74 17.47 -2.14
CA TRP A 109 -12.44 18.76 -2.10
C TRP A 109 -12.80 19.24 -3.51
N SER A 110 -11.85 19.24 -4.45
CA SER A 110 -12.12 19.64 -5.83
C SER A 110 -13.12 18.67 -6.50
N CYS A 111 -12.99 17.37 -6.26
CA CYS A 111 -13.91 16.36 -6.79
C CYS A 111 -15.32 16.54 -6.24
N LEU A 112 -15.47 16.80 -4.93
CA LEU A 112 -16.77 17.02 -4.30
C LEU A 112 -17.55 18.19 -4.95
N PHE A 113 -16.87 19.33 -5.15
CA PHE A 113 -17.50 20.48 -5.81
C PHE A 113 -17.86 20.17 -7.27
N ALA A 114 -16.94 19.55 -8.00
CA ALA A 114 -17.17 19.21 -9.40
C ALA A 114 -18.32 18.20 -9.59
N THR A 115 -18.36 17.16 -8.76
CA THR A 115 -19.41 16.12 -8.87
C THR A 115 -20.78 16.62 -8.44
N LYS A 116 -20.86 17.51 -7.43
CA LYS A 116 -22.13 18.14 -7.05
C LYS A 116 -22.73 18.98 -8.18
N ILE A 117 -21.90 19.79 -8.86
CA ILE A 117 -22.36 20.63 -9.98
C ILE A 117 -22.75 19.78 -11.18
N THR A 118 -21.95 18.76 -11.52
CA THR A 118 -22.18 17.93 -12.69
C THR A 118 -23.15 16.75 -12.43
N ARG A 119 -23.59 16.59 -11.17
CA ARG A 119 -24.47 15.48 -10.73
C ARG A 119 -23.90 14.10 -11.06
N ARG A 120 -22.57 13.95 -10.99
CA ARG A 120 -21.90 12.67 -11.23
C ARG A 120 -21.60 11.94 -9.92
N LYS A 121 -21.48 10.60 -9.99
CA LYS A 121 -21.20 9.77 -8.82
C LYS A 121 -19.80 10.05 -8.28
N PHE A 122 -19.69 10.21 -6.98
CA PHE A 122 -18.45 10.48 -6.27
C PHE A 122 -18.04 9.30 -5.40
N VAL A 123 -16.81 8.87 -5.52
CA VAL A 123 -16.21 7.76 -4.75
C VAL A 123 -14.95 8.23 -4.05
N THR A 124 -14.69 7.70 -2.87
CA THR A 124 -13.45 7.95 -2.13
C THR A 124 -12.86 6.66 -1.59
N THR A 125 -11.54 6.58 -1.52
CA THR A 125 -10.84 5.50 -0.79
C THR A 125 -9.93 6.07 0.29
N PHE A 126 -10.11 5.60 1.52
CA PHE A 126 -9.22 5.90 2.64
C PHE A 126 -8.00 4.98 2.59
N HIS A 127 -6.82 5.59 2.53
CA HIS A 127 -5.53 4.90 2.48
C HIS A 127 -4.69 5.03 3.76
N GLY A 128 -5.25 5.63 4.81
CA GLY A 128 -4.56 5.86 6.08
C GLY A 128 -5.49 6.45 7.13
N THR A 129 -5.02 6.49 8.37
CA THR A 129 -5.78 6.97 9.55
C THR A 129 -5.98 8.48 9.59
N TYR A 130 -5.21 9.24 8.83
CA TYR A 130 -5.18 10.69 8.77
C TYR A 130 -5.14 11.39 10.14
N ASN A 131 -4.09 12.15 10.41
CA ASN A 131 -3.95 12.89 11.66
C ASN A 131 -5.13 13.86 11.86
N PHE A 132 -5.82 13.78 13.00
CA PHE A 132 -7.01 14.54 13.35
C PHE A 132 -6.94 15.23 14.74
N LYS A 133 -5.73 15.39 15.30
CA LYS A 133 -5.53 16.02 16.62
C LYS A 133 -6.13 17.44 16.72
N ASN A 134 -6.37 18.10 15.57
CA ASN A 134 -6.98 19.43 15.50
C ASN A 134 -8.37 19.32 14.84
N PRO A 135 -9.44 19.96 15.42
CA PRO A 135 -10.80 19.94 14.87
C PRO A 135 -10.88 20.40 13.40
N LEU A 136 -10.11 21.41 13.00
CA LEU A 136 -10.07 21.89 11.62
C LEU A 136 -9.49 20.82 10.66
N LYS A 137 -8.46 20.07 11.09
CA LYS A 137 -7.95 18.95 10.32
C LYS A 137 -8.97 17.81 10.23
N LYS A 138 -9.72 17.56 11.31
CA LYS A 138 -10.76 16.55 11.32
C LYS A 138 -11.87 16.90 10.32
N TYR A 139 -12.31 18.16 10.32
CA TYR A 139 -13.25 18.68 9.32
C TYR A 139 -12.68 18.59 7.90
N TYR A 140 -11.43 19.01 7.67
CA TYR A 140 -10.78 18.91 6.36
C TYR A 140 -10.73 17.44 5.87
N ASN A 141 -10.43 16.49 6.76
CA ASN A 141 -10.38 15.08 6.43
C ASN A 141 -11.77 14.51 6.11
N SER A 142 -12.84 15.05 6.73
CA SER A 142 -14.21 14.55 6.59
C SER A 142 -14.76 14.65 5.16
N VAL A 143 -14.12 15.40 4.27
CA VAL A 143 -14.48 15.45 2.84
C VAL A 143 -14.53 14.06 2.20
N MET A 144 -13.68 13.16 2.68
CA MET A 144 -13.62 11.77 2.19
C MET A 144 -14.89 10.96 2.52
N LEU A 145 -15.72 11.44 3.47
CA LEU A 145 -16.98 10.81 3.88
C LEU A 145 -18.21 11.40 3.17
N LYS A 146 -18.00 12.41 2.32
CA LYS A 146 -19.09 13.09 1.59
C LYS A 146 -19.38 12.46 0.22
N SER A 147 -18.73 11.35 -0.11
CA SER A 147 -18.92 10.62 -1.36
C SER A 147 -20.15 9.68 -1.31
N ASP A 148 -20.61 9.23 -2.46
CA ASP A 148 -21.71 8.28 -2.59
C ASP A 148 -21.29 6.86 -2.20
N LEU A 149 -20.00 6.55 -2.40
CA LEU A 149 -19.36 5.30 -1.98
C LEU A 149 -18.04 5.61 -1.29
N ILE A 150 -17.91 5.14 -0.05
CA ILE A 150 -16.72 5.25 0.77
C ILE A 150 -16.06 3.88 0.86
N ILE A 151 -14.79 3.78 0.49
CA ILE A 151 -14.02 2.54 0.54
C ILE A 151 -12.94 2.65 1.62
N ALA A 152 -12.93 1.72 2.55
CA ALA A 152 -11.82 1.52 3.49
C ALA A 152 -10.89 0.42 2.95
N GLY A 153 -9.56 0.66 3.00
CA GLY A 153 -8.56 -0.29 2.47
C GLY A 153 -8.30 -1.50 3.36
N SER A 154 -8.88 -1.54 4.57
CA SER A 154 -8.78 -2.61 5.56
C SER A 154 -9.90 -2.46 6.60
N ASN A 155 -10.16 -3.52 7.40
CA ASN A 155 -11.08 -3.42 8.54
C ASN A 155 -10.55 -2.46 9.61
N PHE A 156 -9.24 -2.40 9.80
CA PHE A 156 -8.62 -1.42 10.70
C PHE A 156 -9.00 0.02 10.29
N ILE A 157 -8.90 0.36 9.02
CA ILE A 157 -9.30 1.69 8.54
C ILE A 157 -10.81 1.90 8.67
N PHE A 158 -11.62 0.87 8.42
CA PHE A 158 -13.07 0.93 8.59
C PHE A 158 -13.45 1.22 10.05
N SER A 159 -12.89 0.49 11.01
CA SER A 159 -13.11 0.70 12.46
C SER A 159 -12.62 2.08 12.88
N HIS A 160 -11.42 2.48 12.46
CA HIS A 160 -10.86 3.80 12.74
C HIS A 160 -11.77 4.94 12.27
N ILE A 161 -12.40 4.81 11.10
CA ILE A 161 -13.33 5.82 10.60
C ILE A 161 -14.62 5.85 11.46
N ASN A 162 -15.19 4.69 11.78
CA ASN A 162 -16.39 4.61 12.60
C ASN A 162 -16.16 5.21 14.00
N GLU A 163 -15.04 4.93 14.62
CA GLU A 163 -14.68 5.45 15.94
C GLU A 163 -14.42 6.96 15.93
N ASN A 164 -13.69 7.44 14.95
CA ASN A 164 -13.15 8.80 14.98
C ASN A 164 -13.94 9.81 14.15
N TYR A 165 -14.76 9.35 13.20
CA TYR A 165 -15.47 10.20 12.24
C TYR A 165 -16.97 9.95 12.17
N SER A 166 -17.55 9.17 13.09
CA SER A 166 -18.98 8.79 13.11
C SER A 166 -19.94 9.96 12.87
N LYS A 167 -19.69 11.11 13.53
CA LYS A 167 -20.51 12.32 13.35
C LYS A 167 -20.51 12.93 11.93
N TYR A 168 -19.59 12.51 11.06
CA TYR A 168 -19.50 12.95 9.66
C TYR A 168 -19.99 11.88 8.69
N LEU A 169 -20.29 10.67 9.16
CA LEU A 169 -20.85 9.59 8.37
C LEU A 169 -22.34 9.85 8.12
N ASP A 170 -22.72 9.80 6.88
CA ASP A 170 -24.13 9.76 6.46
C ASP A 170 -24.53 8.28 6.31
N LEU A 171 -25.46 7.82 7.13
CA LEU A 171 -25.95 6.43 7.13
C LEU A 171 -26.60 6.01 5.81
N ASN A 172 -27.03 6.96 5.00
CA ASN A 172 -27.55 6.69 3.65
C ASN A 172 -26.43 6.46 2.61
N LYS A 173 -25.18 6.70 2.97
CA LYS A 173 -24.03 6.48 2.08
C LYS A 173 -23.44 5.10 2.27
N LYS A 174 -23.05 4.48 1.17
CA LYS A 174 -22.43 3.17 1.20
C LYS A 174 -20.99 3.27 1.73
N PHE A 175 -20.71 2.59 2.82
CA PHE A 175 -19.39 2.48 3.41
C PHE A 175 -19.01 1.01 3.56
N LEU A 176 -17.90 0.58 2.94
CA LEU A 176 -17.49 -0.82 2.93
C LEU A 176 -15.98 -0.99 2.86
N VAL A 177 -15.54 -2.20 3.17
CA VAL A 177 -14.13 -2.59 3.07
C VAL A 177 -13.88 -3.25 1.71
N ILE A 178 -12.91 -2.73 0.98
CA ILE A 178 -12.25 -3.43 -0.12
C ILE A 178 -10.78 -3.50 0.22
N PHE A 179 -10.33 -4.70 0.61
CA PHE A 179 -8.93 -4.91 0.94
C PHE A 179 -8.03 -4.48 -0.21
N ARG A 180 -6.90 -3.90 0.15
CA ARG A 180 -5.87 -3.60 -0.82
C ARG A 180 -5.26 -4.89 -1.32
N GLY A 181 -4.85 -4.86 -2.57
CA GLY A 181 -4.19 -5.98 -3.20
C GLY A 181 -2.74 -5.66 -3.60
N ILE A 182 -1.98 -6.70 -3.84
CA ILE A 182 -0.68 -6.63 -4.49
C ILE A 182 -0.69 -7.46 -5.77
N ASN A 183 0.23 -7.15 -6.67
CA ASN A 183 0.45 -7.94 -7.87
C ASN A 183 1.23 -9.21 -7.52
N THR A 184 0.53 -10.33 -7.34
CA THR A 184 1.11 -11.63 -7.00
C THR A 184 1.91 -12.26 -8.14
N GLU A 185 1.78 -11.75 -9.35
CA GLU A 185 2.59 -12.13 -10.51
C GLU A 185 3.94 -11.40 -10.53
N TYR A 186 3.97 -10.15 -10.04
CA TYR A 186 5.21 -9.41 -9.83
C TYR A 186 5.96 -9.94 -8.59
N PHE A 187 5.25 -10.15 -7.48
CA PHE A 187 5.78 -10.78 -6.27
C PHE A 187 5.60 -12.30 -6.34
N ASN A 188 6.37 -12.95 -7.25
CA ASN A 188 6.32 -14.38 -7.49
C ASN A 188 7.73 -14.97 -7.42
N PRO A 189 8.01 -15.85 -6.43
CA PRO A 189 9.34 -16.43 -6.24
C PRO A 189 9.82 -17.25 -7.43
N ASN A 190 8.89 -17.81 -8.21
CA ASN A 190 9.22 -18.63 -9.40
C ASN A 190 9.60 -17.81 -10.62
N LYS A 191 9.41 -16.47 -10.59
CA LYS A 191 9.80 -15.56 -11.67
C LYS A 191 11.16 -14.91 -11.45
N ILE A 192 11.84 -15.24 -10.37
CA ILE A 192 13.18 -14.73 -10.08
C ILE A 192 14.23 -15.69 -10.63
N HIS A 193 15.12 -15.18 -11.45
CA HIS A 193 16.22 -15.97 -12.01
C HIS A 193 17.37 -16.08 -11.03
N GLN A 194 17.97 -17.25 -10.94
CA GLN A 194 19.11 -17.52 -10.03
C GLN A 194 20.32 -16.61 -10.33
N SER A 195 20.51 -16.22 -11.60
CA SER A 195 21.55 -15.25 -11.99
C SER A 195 21.36 -13.89 -11.31
N ASP A 196 20.10 -13.42 -11.18
CA ASP A 196 19.80 -12.14 -10.54
C ASP A 196 19.99 -12.23 -9.01
N GLU A 197 19.64 -13.37 -8.41
CA GLU A 197 19.91 -13.64 -6.99
C GLU A 197 21.42 -13.56 -6.70
N LYS A 198 22.24 -14.27 -7.49
CA LYS A 198 23.71 -14.25 -7.34
C LYS A 198 24.27 -12.84 -7.51
N LYS A 199 23.78 -12.08 -8.48
CA LYS A 199 24.19 -10.70 -8.74
C LYS A 199 23.87 -9.79 -7.56
N LEU A 200 22.65 -9.85 -7.00
CA LEU A 200 22.26 -9.01 -5.86
C LEU A 200 23.03 -9.37 -4.60
N ILE A 201 23.24 -10.67 -4.32
CA ILE A 201 24.02 -11.16 -3.21
C ILE A 201 25.46 -10.61 -3.27
N SER A 202 26.09 -10.65 -4.46
CA SER A 202 27.41 -10.09 -4.68
C SER A 202 27.41 -8.56 -4.51
N GLN A 203 26.46 -7.85 -5.09
CA GLN A 203 26.34 -6.39 -4.98
C GLN A 203 26.15 -5.91 -3.54
N TRP A 204 25.41 -6.66 -2.73
CA TRP A 204 25.16 -6.35 -1.32
C TRP A 204 26.21 -6.96 -0.40
N ASN A 205 27.17 -7.71 -0.93
CA ASN A 205 28.18 -8.43 -0.16
C ASN A 205 27.56 -9.28 0.98
N ILE A 206 26.50 -10.03 0.65
CA ILE A 206 25.80 -10.88 1.64
C ILE A 206 26.53 -12.20 1.81
N ASN A 207 26.82 -12.54 3.05
CA ASN A 207 27.34 -13.86 3.39
C ASN A 207 26.18 -14.88 3.40
N LYS A 208 26.23 -15.85 2.49
CA LYS A 208 25.19 -16.89 2.33
C LYS A 208 25.20 -17.97 3.41
N GLU A 209 26.27 -18.07 4.17
CA GLU A 209 26.36 -19.01 5.28
C GLU A 209 25.58 -18.53 6.52
N ARG A 210 25.06 -17.31 6.46
CA ARG A 210 24.30 -16.67 7.53
C ARG A 210 22.87 -16.38 7.06
N PRO A 211 21.86 -16.64 7.90
CA PRO A 211 20.50 -16.23 7.56
C PRO A 211 20.41 -14.72 7.38
N LEU A 212 19.69 -14.29 6.33
CA LEU A 212 19.49 -12.89 5.99
C LEU A 212 18.12 -12.40 6.47
N ILE A 213 18.14 -11.41 7.36
CA ILE A 213 16.94 -10.73 7.88
C ILE A 213 16.76 -9.41 7.16
N LEU A 214 15.63 -9.20 6.51
CA LEU A 214 15.34 -7.99 5.75
C LEU A 214 14.25 -7.15 6.43
N LEU A 215 14.53 -5.87 6.67
CA LEU A 215 13.53 -4.86 7.05
C LEU A 215 13.35 -3.85 5.92
N PRO A 216 12.33 -4.01 5.05
CA PRO A 216 12.07 -3.08 3.97
C PRO A 216 11.13 -1.96 4.43
N GLY A 217 11.47 -0.72 4.09
CA GLY A 217 10.63 0.43 4.40
C GLY A 217 11.40 1.73 4.43
N ARG A 218 10.70 2.85 4.16
CA ARG A 218 11.29 4.19 4.24
C ARG A 218 11.89 4.41 5.62
N LEU A 219 13.06 5.06 5.69
CA LEU A 219 13.67 5.41 6.97
C LEU A 219 12.86 6.53 7.65
N THR A 220 12.01 6.12 8.56
CA THR A 220 11.14 7.00 9.39
C THR A 220 10.95 6.35 10.75
N SER A 221 10.94 7.14 11.83
CA SER A 221 10.86 6.64 13.20
C SER A 221 9.71 5.66 13.42
N TRP A 222 8.54 5.94 12.87
CA TRP A 222 7.37 5.08 13.03
C TRP A 222 7.47 3.71 12.34
N LYS A 223 8.45 3.51 11.43
CA LYS A 223 8.75 2.21 10.81
C LYS A 223 9.61 1.31 11.70
N GLY A 224 10.06 1.80 12.85
CA GLY A 224 10.68 1.01 13.90
C GLY A 224 12.08 0.48 13.61
N GLN A 225 12.87 1.14 12.73
CA GLN A 225 14.23 0.72 12.46
C GLN A 225 15.12 0.75 13.73
N GLU A 226 14.90 1.71 14.64
CA GLU A 226 15.61 1.77 15.91
C GLU A 226 15.32 0.52 16.74
N MET A 227 14.04 0.23 16.96
CA MET A 227 13.58 -0.97 17.68
C MET A 227 14.11 -2.26 17.06
N PHE A 228 14.18 -2.32 15.72
CA PHE A 228 14.74 -3.48 15.02
C PHE A 228 16.22 -3.66 15.32
N ILE A 229 17.03 -2.59 15.32
CA ILE A 229 18.44 -2.65 15.66
C ILE A 229 18.64 -3.06 17.13
N GLU A 230 17.80 -2.55 18.04
CA GLU A 230 17.78 -2.98 19.45
C GLU A 230 17.47 -4.48 19.59
N ALA A 231 16.45 -4.97 18.87
CA ALA A 231 16.12 -6.39 18.84
C ALA A 231 17.27 -7.25 18.30
N LEU A 232 17.94 -6.82 17.22
CA LEU A 232 19.12 -7.52 16.69
C LEU A 232 20.27 -7.58 17.68
N ASN A 233 20.48 -6.53 18.50
CA ASN A 233 21.45 -6.58 19.57
C ASN A 233 21.11 -7.63 20.65
N LEU A 234 19.82 -7.79 20.96
CA LEU A 234 19.38 -8.84 21.88
C LEU A 234 19.58 -10.23 21.26
N VAL A 235 19.23 -10.42 19.99
CA VAL A 235 19.50 -11.67 19.25
C VAL A 235 21.00 -12.02 19.30
N ASN A 236 21.88 -11.06 18.99
CA ASN A 236 23.32 -11.28 18.99
C ASN A 236 23.88 -11.66 20.37
N LYS A 237 23.25 -11.18 21.45
CA LYS A 237 23.62 -11.55 22.83
C LYS A 237 23.15 -12.94 23.22
N GLU A 238 21.93 -13.32 22.80
CA GLU A 238 21.33 -14.62 23.14
C GLU A 238 21.83 -15.76 22.25
N MET A 239 22.31 -15.44 21.03
CA MET A 239 22.80 -16.42 20.05
C MET A 239 24.20 -16.04 19.54
N PRO A 240 25.25 -15.95 20.40
CA PRO A 240 26.56 -15.45 20.01
C PRO A 240 27.28 -16.34 18.96
N ASP A 241 26.98 -17.64 18.96
CA ASP A 241 27.58 -18.63 18.07
C ASP A 241 26.76 -18.83 16.75
N GLN A 242 25.65 -18.14 16.59
CA GLN A 242 24.81 -18.19 15.39
C GLN A 242 24.75 -16.83 14.70
N PRO A 243 25.74 -16.48 13.89
CA PRO A 243 25.80 -15.18 13.24
C PRO A 243 24.70 -15.05 12.18
N PHE A 244 24.12 -13.87 12.07
CA PHE A 244 23.14 -13.50 11.05
C PHE A 244 23.64 -12.31 10.21
N SER A 245 22.98 -12.06 9.08
CA SER A 245 23.07 -10.82 8.31
C SER A 245 21.73 -10.09 8.38
N ALA A 246 21.73 -8.77 8.45
CA ALA A 246 20.52 -7.97 8.44
C ALA A 246 20.64 -6.80 7.46
N VAL A 247 19.59 -6.57 6.68
CA VAL A 247 19.49 -5.47 5.73
C VAL A 247 18.33 -4.56 6.08
N ILE A 248 18.61 -3.27 6.26
CA ILE A 248 17.62 -2.20 6.35
C ILE A 248 17.54 -1.55 4.97
N LEU A 249 16.44 -1.79 4.27
CA LEU A 249 16.26 -1.39 2.87
C LEU A 249 15.22 -0.29 2.73
N GLY A 250 15.64 0.92 2.36
CA GLY A 250 14.73 2.00 2.04
C GLY A 250 15.34 3.39 2.10
N SER A 251 14.80 4.30 1.30
CA SER A 251 15.28 5.67 1.22
C SER A 251 14.97 6.47 2.49
N ASP A 252 15.90 7.31 2.87
CA ASP A 252 15.72 8.29 3.94
C ASP A 252 14.83 9.48 3.52
N GLN A 253 14.59 9.65 2.24
CA GLN A 253 13.82 10.78 1.69
C GLN A 253 14.30 12.14 2.23
N GLY A 254 15.62 12.30 2.37
CA GLY A 254 16.26 13.52 2.90
C GLY A 254 16.35 13.59 4.43
N ARG A 255 15.91 12.54 5.16
CA ARG A 255 16.03 12.48 6.64
C ARG A 255 17.42 12.02 7.08
N LYS A 256 18.45 12.68 6.61
CA LYS A 256 19.87 12.34 6.88
C LYS A 256 20.18 12.23 8.38
N VAL A 257 19.55 13.06 9.21
CA VAL A 257 19.74 13.02 10.68
C VAL A 257 19.26 11.68 11.24
N TYR A 258 18.12 11.18 10.80
CA TYR A 258 17.59 9.89 11.23
C TYR A 258 18.47 8.73 10.76
N LYS A 259 18.91 8.72 9.51
CA LYS A 259 19.86 7.71 8.99
C LYS A 259 21.16 7.69 9.81
N LYS A 260 21.71 8.88 10.12
CA LYS A 260 22.89 9.01 10.99
C LYS A 260 22.67 8.43 12.40
N LYS A 261 21.46 8.66 12.98
CA LYS A 261 21.10 8.08 14.29
C LYS A 261 21.12 6.55 14.23
N LEU A 262 20.53 5.95 13.18
CA LEU A 262 20.53 4.49 13.01
C LEU A 262 21.95 3.93 12.86
N SER A 263 22.83 4.57 12.08
CA SER A 263 24.22 4.13 11.93
C SER A 263 24.98 4.16 13.26
N ARG A 264 24.80 5.23 14.06
CA ARG A 264 25.41 5.32 15.40
C ARG A 264 24.91 4.21 16.33
N LEU A 265 23.64 3.84 16.24
CA LEU A 265 23.07 2.77 17.06
C LEU A 265 23.67 1.40 16.69
N VAL A 266 23.90 1.15 15.39
CA VAL A 266 24.60 -0.04 14.91
C VAL A 266 26.04 -0.09 15.44
N GLU A 267 26.78 1.03 15.40
CA GLU A 267 28.14 1.15 15.97
C GLU A 267 28.13 0.91 17.48
N GLN A 268 27.21 1.55 18.21
CA GLN A 268 27.07 1.43 19.66
C GLN A 268 26.86 -0.03 20.10
N TYR A 269 26.06 -0.79 19.34
CA TYR A 269 25.79 -2.20 19.61
C TYR A 269 26.81 -3.15 18.95
N ARG A 270 27.85 -2.63 18.28
CA ARG A 270 28.91 -3.41 17.60
C ARG A 270 28.34 -4.37 16.54
N LEU A 271 27.27 -3.95 15.84
CA LEU A 271 26.59 -4.73 14.79
C LEU A 271 27.08 -4.38 13.38
N ASN A 272 28.23 -3.70 13.21
CA ASN A 272 28.74 -3.23 11.91
C ASN A 272 28.97 -4.36 10.90
N ASN A 273 29.29 -5.56 11.38
CA ASN A 273 29.54 -6.74 10.54
C ASN A 273 28.25 -7.51 10.20
N GLN A 274 27.13 -7.19 10.85
CA GLN A 274 25.83 -7.86 10.64
C GLN A 274 24.81 -6.98 9.93
N VAL A 275 24.80 -5.66 10.17
CA VAL A 275 23.74 -4.76 9.69
C VAL A 275 24.24 -3.87 8.56
N GLN A 276 23.53 -3.91 7.44
CA GLN A 276 23.79 -3.07 6.27
C GLN A 276 22.58 -2.21 5.90
N PHE A 277 22.84 -1.04 5.30
CA PHE A 277 21.80 -0.11 4.84
C PHE A 277 21.87 0.04 3.33
N PHE A 278 20.70 -0.13 2.66
CA PHE A 278 20.56 0.15 1.23
C PHE A 278 19.39 1.11 1.01
N ASP A 279 19.58 2.12 0.16
CA ASP A 279 18.57 3.15 -0.08
C ASP A 279 17.44 2.66 -1.00
N LYS A 280 17.75 1.74 -1.90
CA LYS A 280 16.80 1.18 -2.87
C LYS A 280 17.23 -0.20 -3.37
N CYS A 281 16.22 -0.96 -3.79
CA CYS A 281 16.39 -2.12 -4.65
C CYS A 281 15.50 -1.92 -5.88
N GLU A 282 16.05 -2.07 -7.07
CA GLU A 282 15.29 -1.84 -8.32
C GLU A 282 14.20 -2.90 -8.50
N LEU A 283 14.48 -4.12 -8.11
CA LEU A 283 13.56 -5.25 -8.17
C LEU A 283 13.26 -5.76 -6.75
N MET A 284 12.27 -5.17 -6.09
CA MET A 284 11.90 -5.55 -4.72
C MET A 284 11.66 -7.06 -4.52
N PRO A 285 10.98 -7.80 -5.43
CA PRO A 285 10.86 -9.25 -5.31
C PRO A 285 12.20 -9.96 -5.11
N LEU A 286 13.26 -9.47 -5.72
CA LEU A 286 14.60 -10.06 -5.60
C LEU A 286 15.17 -9.91 -4.17
N ALA A 287 14.98 -8.73 -3.56
CA ALA A 287 15.39 -8.50 -2.17
C ALA A 287 14.63 -9.45 -1.20
N TYR A 288 13.34 -9.65 -1.43
CA TYR A 288 12.58 -10.66 -0.66
C TYR A 288 13.09 -12.08 -0.93
N LYS A 289 13.37 -12.43 -2.19
CA LYS A 289 13.78 -13.79 -2.59
C LYS A 289 15.07 -14.23 -1.91
N ILE A 290 16.08 -13.35 -1.84
CA ILE A 290 17.38 -13.67 -1.24
C ILE A 290 17.36 -13.67 0.29
N SER A 291 16.30 -13.17 0.93
CA SER A 291 16.15 -13.09 2.38
C SER A 291 15.50 -14.33 2.95
N ASP A 292 15.85 -14.71 4.18
CA ASP A 292 15.27 -15.85 4.90
C ASP A 292 14.09 -15.43 5.77
N ILE A 293 14.20 -14.27 6.42
CA ILE A 293 13.16 -13.72 7.31
C ILE A 293 12.92 -12.25 6.94
N ILE A 294 11.65 -11.89 6.85
CA ILE A 294 11.25 -10.50 6.64
C ILE A 294 10.71 -9.91 7.94
N VAL A 295 11.03 -8.65 8.22
CA VAL A 295 10.55 -7.95 9.41
C VAL A 295 9.81 -6.67 9.03
N SER A 296 8.65 -6.44 9.64
CA SER A 296 7.89 -5.19 9.58
C SER A 296 7.68 -4.65 11.01
N ALA A 297 8.58 -3.81 11.45
CA ALA A 297 8.72 -3.37 12.85
C ALA A 297 7.99 -2.05 13.16
N SER A 298 6.92 -1.71 12.43
CA SER A 298 6.20 -0.44 12.59
C SER A 298 5.70 -0.25 14.03
N ILE A 299 5.99 0.93 14.62
CA ILE A 299 5.54 1.29 15.98
C ILE A 299 4.24 2.09 15.97
N GLU A 300 3.79 2.54 14.80
CA GLU A 300 2.47 3.13 14.58
C GLU A 300 1.66 2.26 13.62
N PRO A 301 0.32 2.25 13.74
CA PRO A 301 -0.54 1.38 12.91
C PRO A 301 -0.40 1.65 11.42
N GLU A 302 -0.10 0.63 10.66
CA GLU A 302 -0.18 0.67 9.20
C GLU A 302 -1.61 0.49 8.72
N ALA A 303 -1.97 1.18 7.65
CA ALA A 303 -3.32 1.07 7.09
C ALA A 303 -3.64 -0.33 6.52
N PHE A 304 -2.61 -1.08 6.07
CA PHE A 304 -2.80 -2.39 5.46
C PHE A 304 -1.67 -3.38 5.78
N GLY A 305 -0.42 -2.95 5.94
CA GLY A 305 0.72 -3.85 6.11
C GLY A 305 1.23 -4.41 4.78
N ARG A 306 1.59 -3.53 3.87
CA ARG A 306 2.04 -3.92 2.52
C ARG A 306 3.25 -4.85 2.53
N VAL A 307 4.23 -4.61 3.41
CA VAL A 307 5.42 -5.46 3.57
C VAL A 307 5.01 -6.90 3.89
N SER A 308 4.00 -7.08 4.76
CA SER A 308 3.54 -8.40 5.16
C SER A 308 2.97 -9.21 3.99
N VAL A 309 2.18 -8.59 3.14
CA VAL A 309 1.60 -9.29 1.97
C VAL A 309 2.63 -9.49 0.85
N GLU A 310 3.60 -8.60 0.70
CA GLU A 310 4.72 -8.77 -0.24
C GLU A 310 5.61 -9.95 0.17
N ALA A 311 5.99 -10.03 1.45
CA ALA A 311 6.76 -11.15 2.00
C ALA A 311 6.03 -12.50 1.83
N GLN A 312 4.77 -12.56 2.25
CA GLN A 312 3.94 -13.75 2.08
C GLN A 312 3.78 -14.14 0.60
N SER A 313 3.61 -13.16 -0.31
CA SER A 313 3.54 -13.45 -1.76
C SER A 313 4.83 -14.04 -2.30
N MET A 314 5.98 -13.70 -1.72
CA MET A 314 7.30 -14.24 -2.05
C MET A 314 7.65 -15.52 -1.27
N GLU A 315 6.66 -16.13 -0.59
CA GLU A 315 6.83 -17.33 0.23
C GLU A 315 7.88 -17.15 1.34
N LYS A 316 7.97 -15.93 1.91
CA LYS A 316 8.92 -15.66 2.98
C LYS A 316 8.21 -15.51 4.32
N PRO A 317 8.75 -16.14 5.38
CA PRO A 317 8.31 -15.90 6.75
C PRO A 317 8.37 -14.42 7.07
N ILE A 318 7.29 -13.88 7.64
CA ILE A 318 7.18 -12.48 8.05
C ILE A 318 7.01 -12.38 9.55
N ILE A 319 7.77 -11.51 10.19
CA ILE A 319 7.59 -11.11 11.59
C ILE A 319 7.10 -9.67 11.57
N ALA A 320 5.90 -9.39 12.07
CA ALA A 320 5.33 -8.05 12.03
C ALA A 320 4.74 -7.60 13.37
N SER A 321 4.75 -6.29 13.58
CA SER A 321 4.08 -5.68 14.74
C SER A 321 2.59 -5.97 14.71
N ASN A 322 2.03 -6.38 15.85
CA ASN A 322 0.60 -6.71 16.04
C ASN A 322 -0.25 -5.44 16.17
N ILE A 323 -0.18 -4.55 15.15
CA ILE A 323 -0.96 -3.30 15.10
C ILE A 323 -1.47 -2.98 13.70
N GLY A 324 -2.60 -2.32 13.64
CA GLY A 324 -3.18 -1.84 12.39
C GLY A 324 -3.52 -2.96 11.41
N GLY A 325 -3.28 -2.75 10.13
CA GLY A 325 -3.58 -3.72 9.06
C GLY A 325 -2.74 -4.99 9.08
N SER A 326 -1.62 -5.04 9.82
CA SER A 326 -0.80 -6.25 9.94
C SER A 326 -1.58 -7.42 10.53
N ASN A 327 -2.47 -7.14 11.50
CA ASN A 327 -3.32 -8.16 12.13
C ASN A 327 -4.31 -8.82 11.16
N GLU A 328 -4.60 -8.17 10.06
CA GLU A 328 -5.55 -8.66 9.07
C GLU A 328 -4.85 -9.47 7.96
N THR A 329 -3.57 -9.20 7.78
CA THR A 329 -2.78 -9.79 6.69
C THR A 329 -2.02 -11.03 7.11
N ILE A 330 -1.78 -11.22 8.41
CA ILE A 330 -1.03 -12.35 8.97
C ILE A 330 -1.94 -13.19 9.87
N ALA A 331 -2.02 -14.48 9.60
CA ALA A 331 -2.54 -15.46 10.55
C ALA A 331 -1.35 -15.93 11.41
N ASN A 332 -1.31 -15.47 12.69
CA ASN A 332 -0.20 -15.72 13.60
C ASN A 332 0.13 -17.21 13.69
N ASP A 333 1.42 -17.54 13.67
CA ASP A 333 2.03 -18.87 13.67
C ASP A 333 1.64 -19.80 12.49
N LYS A 334 0.85 -19.29 11.51
CA LYS A 334 0.44 -20.02 10.30
C LYS A 334 1.01 -19.43 9.02
N THR A 335 0.97 -18.09 8.89
CA THR A 335 1.44 -17.39 7.68
C THR A 335 2.51 -16.35 7.99
N GLY A 336 3.01 -16.35 9.23
CA GLY A 336 3.98 -15.44 9.79
C GLY A 336 3.79 -15.28 11.28
N PHE A 337 4.56 -14.39 11.89
CA PHE A 337 4.59 -14.18 13.34
C PHE A 337 4.22 -12.74 13.68
N LEU A 338 3.43 -12.58 14.73
CA LEU A 338 3.06 -11.28 15.28
C LEU A 338 3.77 -11.06 16.62
N PHE A 339 4.21 -9.84 16.88
CA PHE A 339 4.82 -9.41 18.14
C PHE A 339 4.21 -8.09 18.62
N GLU A 340 4.30 -7.80 19.92
CA GLU A 340 3.77 -6.55 20.50
C GLU A 340 4.59 -5.34 20.02
N ALA A 341 3.91 -4.36 19.41
CA ALA A 341 4.56 -3.19 18.84
C ALA A 341 5.29 -2.34 19.92
N GLY A 342 6.45 -1.82 19.55
CA GLY A 342 7.25 -0.99 20.46
C GLY A 342 8.10 -1.77 21.47
N LYS A 343 8.13 -3.11 21.41
CA LYS A 343 8.87 -3.97 22.31
C LYS A 343 9.99 -4.72 21.57
N PRO A 344 11.24 -4.26 21.64
CA PRO A 344 12.37 -4.92 20.98
C PRO A 344 12.62 -6.33 21.53
N GLU A 345 12.33 -6.60 22.82
CA GLU A 345 12.45 -7.92 23.44
C GLU A 345 11.49 -8.94 22.81
N GLU A 346 10.25 -8.52 22.50
CA GLU A 346 9.28 -9.39 21.84
C GLU A 346 9.68 -9.66 20.37
N LEU A 347 10.21 -8.65 19.69
CA LEU A 347 10.74 -8.83 18.33
C LEU A 347 11.94 -9.77 18.33
N SER A 348 12.89 -9.60 19.27
CA SER A 348 14.06 -10.49 19.37
C SER A 348 13.66 -11.94 19.60
N LYS A 349 12.73 -12.22 20.51
CA LYS A 349 12.19 -13.58 20.75
C LYS A 349 11.59 -14.19 19.47
N LYS A 350 10.84 -13.41 18.68
CA LYS A 350 10.27 -13.91 17.42
C LYS A 350 11.32 -14.15 16.34
N ILE A 351 12.38 -13.32 16.29
CA ILE A 351 13.52 -13.54 15.40
C ILE A 351 14.27 -14.82 15.80
N ILE A 352 14.59 -14.99 17.07
CA ILE A 352 15.26 -16.19 17.61
C ILE A 352 14.41 -17.45 17.34
N HIS A 353 13.10 -17.36 17.61
CA HIS A 353 12.18 -18.46 17.30
C HIS A 353 12.26 -18.84 15.81
N ALA A 354 12.18 -17.85 14.91
CA ALA A 354 12.23 -18.12 13.47
C ALA A 354 13.59 -18.68 13.02
N LEU A 355 14.70 -18.20 13.59
CA LEU A 355 16.05 -18.71 13.30
C LEU A 355 16.28 -20.14 13.75
N ASN A 356 15.57 -20.60 14.80
CA ASN A 356 15.63 -21.96 15.32
C ASN A 356 14.67 -22.94 14.67
N LEU A 357 13.78 -22.50 13.79
CA LEU A 357 12.89 -23.37 13.02
C LEU A 357 13.68 -24.08 11.91
N ASP A 358 13.33 -25.32 11.64
CA ASP A 358 13.84 -26.04 10.48
C ASP A 358 13.36 -25.45 9.16
N GLU A 359 14.13 -25.69 8.09
CA GLU A 359 13.85 -25.13 6.76
C GLU A 359 12.47 -25.56 6.24
N SER A 360 12.03 -26.77 6.54
CA SER A 360 10.74 -27.32 6.10
C SER A 360 9.56 -26.56 6.72
N THR A 361 9.66 -26.20 7.98
CA THR A 361 8.66 -25.42 8.73
C THR A 361 8.62 -23.98 8.21
N LEU A 362 9.75 -23.32 8.01
CA LEU A 362 9.81 -21.96 7.44
C LEU A 362 9.21 -21.93 6.03
N LYS A 363 9.54 -22.92 5.21
CA LYS A 363 8.98 -23.06 3.86
C LYS A 363 7.48 -23.28 3.88
N PHE A 364 6.97 -24.10 4.79
CA PHE A 364 5.54 -24.33 4.96
C PHE A 364 4.80 -23.04 5.31
N ILE A 365 5.31 -22.26 6.28
CA ILE A 365 4.77 -20.95 6.67
C ILE A 365 4.74 -20.00 5.46
N GLY A 366 5.81 -19.96 4.68
CA GLY A 366 5.90 -19.14 3.47
C GLY A 366 4.85 -19.52 2.43
N ILE A 367 4.69 -20.82 2.15
CA ILE A 367 3.69 -21.33 1.19
C ILE A 367 2.25 -21.00 1.65
N GLU A 368 1.95 -21.20 2.93
CA GLU A 368 0.63 -20.84 3.49
C GLU A 368 0.40 -19.31 3.43
N GLY A 369 1.46 -18.53 3.66
CA GLY A 369 1.44 -17.09 3.47
C GLY A 369 1.04 -16.71 2.04
N ARG A 370 1.68 -17.30 1.03
CA ARG A 370 1.34 -17.05 -0.38
C ARG A 370 -0.10 -17.45 -0.71
N LYS A 371 -0.57 -18.60 -0.24
CA LYS A 371 -1.97 -19.04 -0.42
C LYS A 371 -2.95 -18.02 0.17
N ASN A 372 -2.67 -17.50 1.37
CA ASN A 372 -3.48 -16.46 2.02
C ASN A 372 -3.55 -15.19 1.17
N VAL A 373 -2.41 -14.72 0.64
CA VAL A 373 -2.35 -13.50 -0.19
C VAL A 373 -3.10 -13.68 -1.50
N ILE A 374 -2.88 -14.79 -2.22
CA ILE A 374 -3.59 -15.09 -3.47
C ILE A 374 -5.10 -15.13 -3.24
N LYS A 375 -5.54 -15.74 -2.13
CA LYS A 375 -6.97 -15.87 -1.79
C LYS A 375 -7.61 -14.54 -1.42
N LYS A 376 -6.92 -13.67 -0.64
CA LYS A 376 -7.55 -12.51 0.00
C LYS A 376 -7.05 -11.16 -0.50
N PHE A 377 -5.77 -11.05 -0.86
CA PHE A 377 -5.07 -9.76 -1.04
C PHE A 377 -4.44 -9.61 -2.42
N ASN A 378 -4.93 -10.30 -3.44
CA ASN A 378 -4.44 -10.08 -4.79
C ASN A 378 -5.08 -8.84 -5.43
N ILE A 379 -4.36 -8.27 -6.40
CA ILE A 379 -4.76 -7.04 -7.08
C ILE A 379 -6.05 -7.19 -7.88
N GLU A 380 -6.25 -8.35 -8.52
CA GLU A 380 -7.42 -8.62 -9.34
C GLU A 380 -8.70 -8.59 -8.52
N LYS A 381 -8.67 -9.19 -7.32
CA LYS A 381 -9.80 -9.19 -6.38
C LYS A 381 -10.14 -7.77 -5.91
N MET A 382 -9.13 -6.95 -5.59
CA MET A 382 -9.33 -5.54 -5.23
C MET A 382 -9.97 -4.77 -6.39
N CYS A 383 -9.44 -4.93 -7.59
CA CYS A 383 -9.93 -4.24 -8.79
C CYS A 383 -11.34 -4.70 -9.16
N PHE A 384 -11.59 -6.01 -9.18
CA PHE A 384 -12.90 -6.60 -9.44
C PHE A 384 -13.96 -6.11 -8.45
N SER A 385 -13.64 -6.14 -7.14
CA SER A 385 -14.56 -5.67 -6.10
C SER A 385 -14.89 -4.18 -6.28
N THR A 386 -13.88 -3.35 -6.56
CA THR A 386 -14.08 -1.91 -6.81
C THR A 386 -14.94 -1.67 -8.06
N TYR A 387 -14.65 -2.39 -9.13
CA TYR A 387 -15.41 -2.29 -10.38
C TYR A 387 -16.87 -2.75 -10.20
N SER A 388 -17.09 -3.82 -9.45
CA SER A 388 -18.44 -4.31 -9.13
C SER A 388 -19.25 -3.26 -8.38
N GLU A 389 -18.64 -2.55 -7.44
CA GLU A 389 -19.29 -1.46 -6.72
C GLU A 389 -19.57 -0.24 -7.62
N TYR A 390 -18.68 0.06 -8.57
CA TYR A 390 -18.94 1.10 -9.56
C TYR A 390 -20.16 0.79 -10.43
N LYS A 391 -20.31 -0.45 -10.86
CA LYS A 391 -21.51 -0.87 -11.63
C LYS A 391 -22.80 -0.68 -10.83
N LYS A 392 -22.79 -1.06 -9.54
CA LYS A 392 -23.96 -0.87 -8.66
C LYS A 392 -24.31 0.59 -8.40
N LEU A 393 -23.33 1.51 -8.50
CA LEU A 393 -23.56 2.95 -8.31
C LEU A 393 -24.25 3.62 -9.50
N ILE A 394 -24.12 3.06 -10.70
CA ILE A 394 -24.63 3.63 -11.95
C ILE A 394 -25.98 3.05 -12.31
N ASN A 395 -26.21 1.79 -11.97
CA ASN A 395 -27.51 1.12 -12.13
C ASN A 395 -28.44 1.51 -10.98
#